data_39307a6bf7ad305f5660d384b282f489
#
_entry.id   39307a6bf7ad305f5660d384b282f489
#
_cell.length_a   1.000
_cell.length_b   1.000
_cell.length_c   1.000
_cell.angle_alpha   90.00
_cell.angle_beta   90.00
_cell.angle_gamma   90.00
#
_symmetry.space_group_name_H-M   'P 1'
#
loop_
_entity.id
_entity.type
_entity.pdbx_description
1 polymer ?
#
loop_
_entity_poly.entity_id
_entity_poly.type
_entity_poly.pdbx_seq_one_letter_code
_entity_poly.pdbx_strand_id
1 'polypeptide(L)'
;QIQKEGNSLKIITVGSKGYDQLKRQYGKSIIENISFKESKNINYFDAAKVGNLIIEKFQNEEFDFCTIFFNKFKNVISQIPQAQQIIPLENENKNKDKDEKLESNYEFEPDEDEILSNLLPKNISTQIFKAMLENSASEQGSRMTAMDNATRNAGDLVDKLTIPVSYTHLTLPTTNSV
;
A
#
# COMPACT_ATOMS: atom_id res chain seq x y z
N GLN A 1 12.97 15.62 -0.92
CA GLN A 1 12.66 16.91 -0.25
C GLN A 1 13.09 16.88 1.21
N ILE A 2 12.69 15.90 2.01
CA ILE A 2 12.99 15.77 3.46
C ILE A 2 14.50 15.82 3.76
N GLN A 3 15.34 15.12 2.98
CA GLN A 3 16.80 15.15 3.16
C GLN A 3 17.44 16.49 2.77
N LYS A 4 16.80 17.30 1.91
CA LYS A 4 17.32 18.63 1.53
C LYS A 4 17.14 19.67 2.63
N GLU A 5 16.24 19.40 3.57
CA GLU A 5 15.93 20.29 4.70
C GLU A 5 16.75 19.98 5.96
N GLY A 6 17.74 19.08 5.85
CA GLY A 6 18.61 18.71 6.98
C GLY A 6 18.01 17.71 7.98
N ASN A 7 16.82 17.18 7.68
CA ASN A 7 16.12 16.24 8.55
C ASN A 7 16.66 14.81 8.38
N SER A 8 16.71 14.04 9.47
CA SER A 8 17.07 12.63 9.43
C SER A 8 15.91 11.80 8.90
N LEU A 9 16.16 10.96 7.87
CA LEU A 9 15.16 10.07 7.31
C LEU A 9 15.32 8.66 7.88
N LYS A 10 14.27 8.14 8.49
CA LYS A 10 14.15 6.78 8.97
C LYS A 10 13.04 6.07 8.18
N ILE A 11 13.30 4.86 7.67
CA ILE A 11 12.37 4.11 6.82
C ILE A 11 12.08 2.77 7.47
N ILE A 12 10.80 2.45 7.62
CA ILE A 12 10.31 1.12 7.96
C ILE A 12 9.62 0.54 6.73
N THR A 13 10.03 -0.63 6.29
CA THR A 13 9.42 -1.29 5.14
C THR A 13 8.52 -2.42 5.58
N VAL A 14 7.30 -2.45 5.03
CA VAL A 14 6.34 -3.53 5.23
C VAL A 14 6.23 -4.31 3.92
N GLY A 15 6.88 -5.47 3.89
CA GLY A 15 6.97 -6.34 2.73
C GLY A 15 8.36 -6.42 2.11
N SER A 16 8.66 -7.57 1.48
CA SER A 16 9.99 -7.87 0.94
C SER A 16 10.31 -7.10 -0.34
N LYS A 17 9.36 -6.96 -1.26
CA LYS A 17 9.59 -6.32 -2.57
C LYS A 17 9.97 -4.84 -2.46
N GLY A 18 9.30 -4.10 -1.55
CA GLY A 18 9.62 -2.69 -1.28
C GLY A 18 11.01 -2.55 -0.65
N TYR A 19 11.35 -3.44 0.26
CA TYR A 19 12.67 -3.50 0.88
C TYR A 19 13.78 -3.71 -0.15
N ASP A 20 13.65 -4.69 -1.03
CA ASP A 20 14.67 -5.03 -2.03
C ASP A 20 14.96 -3.87 -3.00
N GLN A 21 13.94 -3.09 -3.35
CA GLN A 21 14.10 -1.92 -4.20
C GLN A 21 14.73 -0.74 -3.45
N LEU A 22 14.29 -0.46 -2.23
CA LEU A 22 14.76 0.68 -1.46
C LEU A 22 16.15 0.47 -0.87
N LYS A 23 16.54 -0.77 -0.58
CA LYS A 23 17.84 -1.13 0.00
C LYS A 23 19.02 -0.58 -0.80
N ARG A 24 18.93 -0.49 -2.12
CA ARG A 24 20.02 0.00 -2.98
C ARG A 24 20.30 1.50 -2.78
N GLN A 25 19.26 2.30 -2.58
CA GLN A 25 19.38 3.76 -2.47
C GLN A 25 19.38 4.25 -1.04
N TYR A 26 18.57 3.62 -0.17
CA TYR A 26 18.28 4.07 1.19
C TYR A 26 18.63 3.04 2.26
N GLY A 27 19.53 2.09 1.97
CA GLY A 27 19.86 1.00 2.89
C GLY A 27 20.30 1.46 4.28
N LYS A 28 20.99 2.61 4.37
CA LYS A 28 21.42 3.21 5.65
C LYS A 28 20.28 3.85 6.45
N SER A 29 19.20 4.22 5.78
CA SER A 29 18.02 4.86 6.39
C SER A 29 16.93 3.85 6.76
N ILE A 30 17.04 2.60 6.30
CA ILE A 30 16.09 1.53 6.64
C ILE A 30 16.47 0.99 8.01
N ILE A 31 15.56 1.19 8.99
CA ILE A 31 15.75 0.70 10.36
C ILE A 31 15.25 -0.72 10.48
N GLU A 32 14.09 -1.01 9.86
CA GLU A 32 13.42 -2.27 10.06
C GLU A 32 12.66 -2.72 8.81
N ASN A 33 12.62 -4.04 8.60
CA ASN A 33 11.84 -4.66 7.54
C ASN A 33 10.91 -5.71 8.12
N ILE A 34 9.61 -5.44 8.06
CA ILE A 34 8.57 -6.34 8.54
C ILE A 34 8.03 -7.13 7.35
N SER A 35 8.18 -8.44 7.38
CA SER A 35 7.70 -9.33 6.32
C SER A 35 6.62 -10.27 6.85
N PHE A 36 5.45 -10.26 6.22
CA PHE A 36 4.32 -11.13 6.54
C PHE A 36 4.24 -12.33 5.57
N LYS A 37 5.39 -12.94 5.23
CA LYS A 37 5.44 -14.07 4.28
C LYS A 37 4.66 -15.30 4.72
N GLU A 38 4.41 -15.46 6.00
CA GLU A 38 3.74 -16.63 6.58
C GLU A 38 2.21 -16.51 6.60
N SER A 39 1.67 -15.28 6.61
CA SER A 39 0.24 -15.06 6.58
C SER A 39 -0.26 -14.87 5.15
N LYS A 40 -1.10 -15.79 4.67
CA LYS A 40 -1.77 -15.66 3.37
C LYS A 40 -2.71 -14.46 3.30
N ASN A 41 -3.26 -14.05 4.43
CA ASN A 41 -4.20 -12.93 4.54
C ASN A 41 -3.67 -11.90 5.52
N ILE A 42 -3.85 -10.64 5.18
CA ILE A 42 -3.53 -9.50 6.04
C ILE A 42 -4.57 -9.44 7.16
N ASN A 43 -4.11 -9.54 8.40
CA ASN A 43 -4.94 -9.48 9.59
C ASN A 43 -4.71 -8.17 10.36
N TYR A 44 -5.72 -7.74 11.12
CA TYR A 44 -5.59 -6.57 12.00
C TYR A 44 -4.42 -6.73 12.99
N PHE A 45 -4.16 -7.95 13.46
CA PHE A 45 -3.07 -8.25 14.38
C PHE A 45 -1.68 -7.91 13.80
N ASP A 46 -1.50 -8.11 12.49
CA ASP A 46 -0.26 -7.76 11.79
C ASP A 46 -0.08 -6.24 11.72
N ALA A 47 -1.17 -5.51 11.45
CA ALA A 47 -1.17 -4.06 11.46
C ALA A 47 -0.93 -3.51 12.88
N ALA A 48 -1.49 -4.14 13.91
CA ALA A 48 -1.28 -3.76 15.29
C ALA A 48 0.19 -3.94 15.73
N LYS A 49 0.90 -4.97 15.26
CA LYS A 49 2.34 -5.12 15.50
C LYS A 49 3.13 -3.94 14.94
N VAL A 50 2.82 -3.54 13.70
CA VAL A 50 3.46 -2.37 13.07
C VAL A 50 3.12 -1.10 13.83
N GLY A 51 1.84 -0.93 14.23
CA GLY A 51 1.37 0.20 15.00
C GLY A 51 2.09 0.34 16.35
N ASN A 52 2.21 -0.75 17.10
CA ASN A 52 2.90 -0.77 18.39
C ASN A 52 4.38 -0.44 18.25
N LEU A 53 5.05 -0.93 17.22
CA LEU A 53 6.45 -0.60 16.92
C LEU A 53 6.63 0.88 16.62
N ILE A 54 5.73 1.49 15.87
CA ILE A 54 5.76 2.93 15.58
C ILE A 54 5.56 3.73 16.87
N ILE A 55 4.60 3.31 17.72
CA ILE A 55 4.32 3.99 18.99
C ILE A 55 5.52 3.88 19.94
N GLU A 56 6.13 2.71 20.06
CA GLU A 56 7.32 2.49 20.88
C GLU A 56 8.48 3.40 20.45
N LYS A 57 8.74 3.49 19.13
CA LYS A 57 9.77 4.38 18.60
C LYS A 57 9.44 5.85 18.78
N PHE A 58 8.18 6.23 18.74
CA PHE A 58 7.74 7.59 19.03
C PHE A 58 7.93 7.95 20.51
N GLN A 59 7.58 7.04 21.42
CA GLN A 59 7.80 7.22 22.85
C GLN A 59 9.30 7.33 23.22
N ASN A 60 10.14 6.67 22.45
CA ASN A 60 11.61 6.78 22.58
C ASN A 60 12.21 8.04 21.90
N GLU A 61 11.36 8.97 21.44
CA GLU A 61 11.77 10.22 20.76
C GLU A 61 12.67 9.98 19.54
N GLU A 62 12.48 8.85 18.85
CA GLU A 62 13.29 8.53 17.67
C GLU A 62 12.90 9.33 16.43
N PHE A 63 11.69 9.89 16.38
CA PHE A 63 11.18 10.69 15.28
C PHE A 63 10.02 11.60 15.72
N ASP A 64 9.77 12.69 14.98
CA ASP A 64 8.70 13.65 15.24
C ASP A 64 7.51 13.46 14.29
N PHE A 65 7.77 13.03 13.06
CA PHE A 65 6.75 12.87 12.01
C PHE A 65 6.75 11.46 11.46
N CYS A 66 5.57 10.89 11.31
CA CYS A 66 5.36 9.60 10.66
C CYS A 66 4.38 9.72 9.51
N THR A 67 4.83 9.33 8.30
CA THR A 67 4.01 9.32 7.09
C THR A 67 4.03 7.94 6.48
N ILE A 68 2.85 7.39 6.19
CA ILE A 68 2.69 6.12 5.50
C ILE A 68 2.48 6.35 4.00
N PHE A 69 3.16 5.56 3.17
CA PHE A 69 3.01 5.55 1.72
C PHE A 69 2.39 4.24 1.28
N PHE A 70 1.29 4.31 0.57
CA PHE A 70 0.57 3.14 0.07
C PHE A 70 -0.16 3.47 -1.23
N ASN A 71 -0.60 2.44 -1.96
CA ASN A 71 -1.42 2.60 -3.14
C ASN A 71 -2.89 2.52 -2.75
N LYS A 72 -3.61 3.65 -2.91
CA LYS A 72 -5.06 3.68 -2.74
C LYS A 72 -5.75 3.05 -3.93
N PHE A 73 -6.63 2.10 -3.67
CA PHE A 73 -7.44 1.46 -4.68
C PHE A 73 -8.59 2.37 -5.11
N LYS A 74 -8.60 2.80 -6.36
CA LYS A 74 -9.72 3.55 -6.95
C LYS A 74 -10.61 2.64 -7.78
N ASN A 75 -10.01 1.88 -8.67
CA ASN A 75 -10.66 0.84 -9.48
C ASN A 75 -9.57 -0.14 -9.97
N VAL A 76 -9.98 -1.20 -10.67
CA VAL A 76 -9.09 -2.25 -11.16
C VAL A 76 -7.98 -1.71 -12.09
N ILE A 77 -8.29 -0.65 -12.85
CA ILE A 77 -7.37 -0.07 -13.84
C ILE A 77 -6.48 1.02 -13.20
N SER A 78 -6.99 1.72 -12.18
CA SER A 78 -6.34 2.91 -11.62
C SER A 78 -6.09 2.76 -10.12
N GLN A 79 -4.80 2.79 -9.74
CA GLN A 79 -4.32 2.85 -8.38
C GLN A 79 -3.54 4.15 -8.20
N ILE A 80 -3.74 4.83 -7.09
CA ILE A 80 -3.16 6.14 -6.82
C ILE A 80 -2.18 6.02 -5.65
N PRO A 81 -0.87 6.29 -5.84
CA PRO A 81 0.05 6.38 -4.72
C PRO A 81 -0.36 7.55 -3.82
N GLN A 82 -0.55 7.26 -2.54
CA GLN A 82 -0.95 8.22 -1.52
C GLN A 82 0.07 8.25 -0.40
N ALA A 83 0.36 9.45 0.09
CA ALA A 83 1.06 9.69 1.33
C ALA A 83 0.03 10.17 2.36
N GLN A 84 0.01 9.53 3.52
CA GLN A 84 -0.86 9.89 4.63
C GLN A 84 -0.03 10.06 5.88
N GLN A 85 -0.12 11.23 6.51
CA GLN A 85 0.51 11.48 7.79
C GLN A 85 -0.29 10.79 8.89
N ILE A 86 0.41 10.06 9.77
CA ILE A 86 -0.18 9.37 10.91
C ILE A 86 0.16 10.10 12.21
N ILE A 87 1.40 10.59 12.31
CA ILE A 87 1.87 11.33 13.49
C ILE A 87 2.52 12.64 13.02
N PRO A 88 2.13 13.80 13.55
CA PRO A 88 0.92 14.03 14.36
C PRO A 88 -0.36 13.79 13.54
N LEU A 89 -1.47 13.54 14.25
CA LEU A 89 -2.78 13.38 13.61
C LEU A 89 -3.18 14.72 12.98
N GLU A 90 -3.34 14.77 11.67
CA GLU A 90 -3.95 15.91 11.01
C GLU A 90 -5.45 15.91 11.24
N ASN A 91 -5.95 16.94 11.88
CA ASN A 91 -7.39 17.20 11.94
C ASN A 91 -7.84 17.67 10.56
N GLU A 92 -8.44 16.80 9.75
CA GLU A 92 -9.05 17.13 8.44
C GLU A 92 -10.14 18.22 8.56
N ASN A 93 -10.53 18.58 9.77
CA ASN A 93 -11.59 19.56 10.06
C ASN A 93 -11.15 21.03 10.00
N LYS A 94 -9.93 21.36 9.52
CA LYS A 94 -9.52 22.77 9.40
C LYS A 94 -10.32 23.57 8.36
N ASN A 95 -11.18 22.94 7.56
CA ASN A 95 -11.94 23.60 6.48
C ASN A 95 -13.47 23.42 6.56
N LYS A 96 -14.02 22.99 7.67
CA LYS A 96 -15.47 23.03 7.89
C LYS A 96 -15.79 23.97 9.03
N ASP A 97 -16.23 25.12 8.61
CA ASP A 97 -17.08 26.09 9.27
C ASP A 97 -16.78 26.45 10.74
N LYS A 98 -16.42 27.73 10.84
CA LYS A 98 -16.32 28.50 12.09
C LYS A 98 -17.67 28.71 12.80
N ASP A 99 -18.66 27.88 12.52
CA ASP A 99 -19.97 28.03 13.12
C ASP A 99 -20.37 26.72 13.83
N GLU A 100 -20.73 26.94 15.07
CA GLU A 100 -21.21 26.00 16.10
C GLU A 100 -20.12 25.38 16.97
N LYS A 101 -19.65 26.20 17.92
CA LYS A 101 -19.33 25.73 19.24
C LYS A 101 -20.64 25.23 19.89
N LEU A 102 -21.06 24.06 19.53
CA LEU A 102 -21.89 23.24 20.41
C LEU A 102 -20.94 22.78 21.52
N GLU A 103 -20.85 23.58 22.56
CA GLU A 103 -20.40 23.13 23.88
C GLU A 103 -21.46 22.13 24.39
N SER A 104 -21.51 20.97 23.79
CA SER A 104 -22.20 19.84 24.39
C SER A 104 -21.29 19.39 25.54
N ASN A 105 -21.75 19.69 26.78
CA ASN A 105 -21.15 19.11 27.96
C ASN A 105 -21.39 17.60 27.92
N TYR A 106 -20.45 16.87 27.26
CA TYR A 106 -20.38 15.43 27.40
C TYR A 106 -19.60 15.13 28.68
N GLU A 107 -20.25 14.44 29.62
CA GLU A 107 -19.53 13.81 30.71
C GLU A 107 -18.91 12.52 30.17
N PHE A 108 -17.57 12.43 30.26
CA PHE A 108 -16.84 11.23 29.85
C PHE A 108 -16.66 10.32 31.07
N GLU A 109 -17.01 9.06 30.91
CA GLU A 109 -16.81 8.03 31.93
C GLU A 109 -16.15 6.80 31.22
N PRO A 110 -14.93 6.42 31.54
CA PRO A 110 -13.92 6.98 32.42
C PRO A 110 -13.29 8.30 31.93
N ASP A 111 -12.28 8.83 32.64
CA ASP A 111 -11.63 10.10 32.36
C ASP A 111 -11.15 10.23 30.90
N GLU A 112 -11.23 11.44 30.34
CA GLU A 112 -10.90 11.74 28.95
C GLU A 112 -9.47 11.27 28.57
N ASP A 113 -8.52 11.48 29.46
CA ASP A 113 -7.11 11.06 29.25
C ASP A 113 -6.96 9.53 29.17
N GLU A 114 -7.73 8.78 29.93
CA GLU A 114 -7.72 7.32 29.90
C GLU A 114 -8.35 6.80 28.59
N ILE A 115 -9.43 7.43 28.14
CA ILE A 115 -10.06 7.09 26.86
C ILE A 115 -9.10 7.36 25.71
N LEU A 116 -8.45 8.53 25.67
CA LEU A 116 -7.51 8.91 24.63
C LEU A 116 -6.29 8.00 24.58
N SER A 117 -5.73 7.64 25.73
CA SER A 117 -4.58 6.75 25.83
C SER A 117 -4.84 5.37 25.21
N ASN A 118 -6.09 4.89 25.27
CA ASN A 118 -6.53 3.63 24.69
C ASN A 118 -6.94 3.74 23.21
N LEU A 119 -7.50 4.88 22.80
CA LEU A 119 -8.01 5.06 21.44
C LEU A 119 -6.92 5.43 20.44
N LEU A 120 -5.93 6.25 20.83
CA LEU A 120 -4.86 6.68 19.91
C LEU A 120 -4.07 5.52 19.32
N PRO A 121 -3.60 4.53 20.10
CA PRO A 121 -2.91 3.35 19.54
C PRO A 121 -3.78 2.53 18.59
N LYS A 122 -5.07 2.38 18.93
CA LYS A 122 -6.03 1.67 18.09
C LYS A 122 -6.29 2.40 16.77
N ASN A 123 -6.36 3.73 16.82
CA ASN A 123 -6.53 4.55 15.62
C ASN A 123 -5.33 4.40 14.67
N ILE A 124 -4.10 4.50 15.18
CA ILE A 124 -2.87 4.29 14.41
C ILE A 124 -2.90 2.89 13.76
N SER A 125 -3.17 1.85 14.53
CA SER A 125 -3.25 0.48 14.03
C SER A 125 -4.33 0.30 12.95
N THR A 126 -5.48 0.98 13.10
CA THR A 126 -6.57 0.94 12.13
C THR A 126 -6.21 1.66 10.83
N GLN A 127 -5.52 2.80 10.90
CA GLN A 127 -5.04 3.51 9.71
C GLN A 127 -4.00 2.69 8.95
N ILE A 128 -3.08 2.04 9.66
CA ILE A 128 -2.11 1.11 9.07
C ILE A 128 -2.81 -0.08 8.41
N PHE A 129 -3.79 -0.67 9.10
CA PHE A 129 -4.58 -1.78 8.56
C PHE A 129 -5.32 -1.40 7.28
N LYS A 130 -5.97 -0.22 7.27
CA LYS A 130 -6.60 0.34 6.09
C LYS A 130 -5.60 0.47 4.94
N ALA A 131 -4.43 1.05 5.19
CA ALA A 131 -3.40 1.23 4.17
C ALA A 131 -2.88 -0.11 3.62
N MET A 132 -2.73 -1.13 4.47
CA MET A 132 -2.33 -2.48 4.06
C MET A 132 -3.39 -3.14 3.18
N LEU A 133 -4.68 -3.02 3.52
CA LEU A 133 -5.79 -3.55 2.72
C LEU A 133 -5.91 -2.83 1.37
N GLU A 134 -5.82 -1.51 1.35
CA GLU A 134 -5.84 -0.69 0.14
C GLU A 134 -4.69 -1.08 -0.81
N ASN A 135 -3.50 -1.26 -0.26
CA ASN A 135 -2.33 -1.69 -1.04
C ASN A 135 -2.49 -3.11 -1.58
N SER A 136 -3.05 -4.03 -0.80
CA SER A 136 -3.34 -5.40 -1.24
C SER A 136 -4.39 -5.44 -2.34
N ALA A 137 -5.47 -4.67 -2.20
CA ALA A 137 -6.50 -4.54 -3.22
C ALA A 137 -5.93 -3.94 -4.52
N SER A 138 -5.07 -2.93 -4.41
CA SER A 138 -4.37 -2.32 -5.53
C SER A 138 -3.44 -3.30 -6.26
N GLU A 139 -2.71 -4.14 -5.51
CA GLU A 139 -1.87 -5.20 -6.08
C GLU A 139 -2.70 -6.23 -6.85
N GLN A 140 -3.82 -6.69 -6.29
CA GLN A 140 -4.71 -7.65 -6.95
C GLN A 140 -5.35 -7.05 -8.20
N GLY A 141 -5.79 -5.79 -8.16
CA GLY A 141 -6.33 -5.08 -9.31
C GLY A 141 -5.30 -4.96 -10.43
N SER A 142 -4.07 -4.55 -10.12
CA SER A 142 -2.98 -4.46 -11.10
C SER A 142 -2.64 -5.83 -11.70
N ARG A 143 -2.63 -6.87 -10.89
CA ARG A 143 -2.39 -8.24 -11.34
C ARG A 143 -3.48 -8.71 -12.30
N MET A 144 -4.76 -8.46 -11.97
CA MET A 144 -5.88 -8.78 -12.83
C MET A 144 -5.77 -8.09 -14.20
N THR A 145 -5.48 -6.78 -14.22
CA THR A 145 -5.28 -6.01 -15.46
C THR A 145 -4.10 -6.53 -16.28
N ALA A 146 -2.98 -6.86 -15.62
CA ALA A 146 -1.82 -7.41 -16.31
C ALA A 146 -2.10 -8.78 -16.94
N MET A 147 -2.86 -9.65 -16.25
CA MET A 147 -3.25 -10.96 -16.78
C MET A 147 -4.26 -10.85 -17.92
N ASP A 148 -5.22 -9.92 -17.85
CA ASP A 148 -6.18 -9.67 -18.93
C ASP A 148 -5.45 -9.19 -20.21
N ASN A 149 -4.53 -8.23 -20.05
CA ASN A 149 -3.69 -7.78 -21.17
C ASN A 149 -2.82 -8.90 -21.75
N ALA A 150 -2.23 -9.73 -20.89
CA ALA A 150 -1.43 -10.88 -21.34
C ALA A 150 -2.27 -11.89 -22.12
N THR A 151 -3.49 -12.18 -21.65
CA THR A 151 -4.42 -13.09 -22.33
C THR A 151 -4.84 -12.54 -23.70
N ARG A 152 -5.15 -11.24 -23.77
CA ARG A 152 -5.50 -10.59 -25.03
C ARG A 152 -4.34 -10.61 -26.02
N ASN A 153 -3.13 -10.25 -25.57
CA ASN A 153 -1.94 -10.30 -26.41
C ASN A 153 -1.61 -11.73 -26.91
N ALA A 154 -1.84 -12.75 -26.07
CA ALA A 154 -1.70 -14.15 -26.47
C ALA A 154 -2.72 -14.54 -27.53
N GLY A 155 -3.99 -14.11 -27.41
CA GLY A 155 -5.01 -14.30 -28.44
C GLY A 155 -4.60 -13.69 -29.78
N ASP A 156 -4.19 -12.42 -29.78
CA ASP A 156 -3.73 -11.71 -30.97
C ASP A 156 -2.52 -12.42 -31.62
N LEU A 157 -1.63 -13.00 -30.81
CA LEU A 157 -0.49 -13.74 -31.31
C LEU A 157 -0.89 -15.07 -31.98
N VAL A 158 -1.83 -15.79 -31.36
CA VAL A 158 -2.39 -17.04 -31.93
C VAL A 158 -3.04 -16.75 -33.28
N ASP A 159 -3.88 -15.71 -33.37
CA ASP A 159 -4.53 -15.32 -34.63
C ASP A 159 -3.50 -14.97 -35.71
N LYS A 160 -2.49 -14.19 -35.36
CA LYS A 160 -1.39 -13.85 -36.29
C LYS A 160 -0.59 -15.06 -36.76
N LEU A 161 -0.42 -16.08 -35.94
CA LEU A 161 0.31 -17.29 -36.30
C LEU A 161 -0.56 -18.29 -37.08
N THR A 162 -1.86 -18.31 -36.83
CA THR A 162 -2.79 -19.21 -37.54
C THR A 162 -2.87 -18.92 -39.03
N ILE A 163 -2.82 -17.64 -39.42
CA ILE A 163 -2.86 -17.22 -40.82
C ILE A 163 -1.65 -17.79 -41.64
N PRO A 164 -0.38 -17.56 -41.23
CA PRO A 164 0.76 -18.12 -41.93
C PRO A 164 0.80 -19.66 -42.00
N VAL A 165 0.40 -20.32 -40.89
CA VAL A 165 0.32 -21.79 -40.85
C VAL A 165 -0.68 -22.31 -41.87
N SER A 166 -1.86 -21.67 -41.99
CA SER A 166 -2.85 -22.04 -42.99
C SER A 166 -2.36 -21.86 -44.40
N TYR A 167 -1.60 -20.78 -44.70
CA TYR A 167 -0.99 -20.56 -46.01
C TYR A 167 0.09 -21.58 -46.34
N THR A 168 0.96 -21.93 -45.41
CA THR A 168 2.01 -22.93 -45.60
C THR A 168 1.42 -24.31 -45.84
N HIS A 169 0.32 -24.66 -45.23
CA HIS A 169 -0.37 -25.93 -45.43
C HIS A 169 -1.04 -26.01 -46.81
N LEU A 170 -1.54 -24.88 -47.33
CA LEU A 170 -2.13 -24.83 -48.70
C LEU A 170 -1.08 -24.83 -49.80
N THR A 171 0.14 -24.40 -49.53
CA THR A 171 1.23 -24.31 -50.53
C THR A 171 2.17 -25.51 -50.52
N LEU A 172 1.98 -26.50 -49.66
CA LEU A 172 2.71 -27.75 -49.75
C LEU A 172 2.33 -28.46 -51.07
N PRO A 173 3.26 -28.59 -52.02
CA PRO A 173 2.96 -29.31 -53.27
C PRO A 173 2.65 -30.77 -52.91
N THR A 174 1.50 -31.26 -53.32
CA THR A 174 1.24 -32.69 -53.42
C THR A 174 2.17 -33.22 -54.45
N THR A 175 3.35 -33.70 -54.07
CA THR A 175 4.20 -34.52 -54.91
C THR A 175 3.47 -35.84 -55.13
N ASN A 176 2.62 -35.88 -56.14
CA ASN A 176 2.23 -37.12 -56.75
C ASN A 176 3.46 -37.70 -57.43
N SER A 177 4.15 -38.62 -56.78
CA SER A 177 5.06 -39.54 -57.40
C SER A 177 4.27 -40.50 -58.25
N VAL A 178 4.45 -40.39 -59.56
CA VAL A 178 4.09 -41.41 -60.55
C VAL A 178 5.16 -42.48 -60.50
#